data_eee6a1ac9ac91c2e5c80ea985c0c16d4
#
_entry.id   eee6a1ac9ac91c2e5c80ea985c0c16d4
#
_cell.length_a   1.000
_cell.length_b   1.000
_cell.length_c   1.000
_cell.angle_alpha   90.00
_cell.angle_beta   90.00
_cell.angle_gamma   90.00
#
_symmetry.space_group_name_H-M   'P 1'
#
loop_
_entity.id
_entity.type
_entity.pdbx_description
1 polymer ?
#
loop_
_entity_poly.entity_id
_entity_poly.type
_entity_poly.pdbx_seq_one_letter_code
_entity_poly.pdbx_strand_id
1 'polypeptide(L)'
;IFYLDKDPVKAAQVQYNKHVVKMILESAQMLCAAHHIKGNPDDVPYKLAHKNHPSTIWVRENSLHYDWLYEHMLALGNEYNKRYGKNHLSITKCLEPLSKHPDNIPHEEFEQPPQCMPDEYKDKCSVQAYWNYYIGEKHSVANPKTEKLYERRPNK
;
A
#
# COMPACT_ATOMS: atom_id res chain seq x y z
N ILE A 1 4.58 -0.70 0.84
CA ILE A 1 3.69 -0.83 -0.35
C ILE A 1 4.25 -1.92 -1.26
N PHE A 2 3.41 -2.88 -1.59
CA PHE A 2 3.72 -3.86 -2.64
C PHE A 2 3.06 -3.41 -3.95
N TYR A 3 3.84 -2.75 -4.79
CA TYR A 3 3.36 -2.16 -6.04
C TYR A 3 3.32 -3.21 -7.17
N LEU A 4 2.38 -4.15 -7.06
CA LEU A 4 2.28 -5.31 -7.95
C LEU A 4 1.47 -5.03 -9.22
N ASP A 5 0.85 -3.88 -9.31
CA ASP A 5 0.12 -3.38 -10.49
C ASP A 5 0.03 -1.86 -10.38
N LYS A 6 -0.07 -1.18 -11.52
CA LYS A 6 -0.30 0.27 -11.54
C LYS A 6 -1.69 0.63 -11.02
N ASP A 7 -2.67 -0.27 -11.22
CA ASP A 7 -4.01 -0.13 -10.68
C ASP A 7 -4.01 -0.53 -9.19
N PRO A 8 -4.41 0.36 -8.27
CA PRO A 8 -4.38 0.07 -6.84
C PRO A 8 -5.29 -1.10 -6.43
N VAL A 9 -6.39 -1.32 -7.14
CA VAL A 9 -7.31 -2.43 -6.87
C VAL A 9 -6.67 -3.76 -7.28
N LYS A 10 -6.11 -3.83 -8.48
CA LYS A 10 -5.43 -5.03 -8.96
C LYS A 10 -4.20 -5.36 -8.12
N ALA A 11 -3.44 -4.36 -7.70
CA ALA A 11 -2.29 -4.54 -6.82
C ALA A 11 -2.70 -5.18 -5.49
N ALA A 12 -3.87 -4.85 -4.96
CA ALA A 12 -4.39 -5.45 -3.73
C ALA A 12 -4.82 -6.91 -3.95
N GLN A 13 -5.48 -7.18 -5.08
CA GLN A 13 -6.06 -8.49 -5.37
C GLN A 13 -5.03 -9.61 -5.50
N VAL A 14 -3.80 -9.29 -5.87
CA VAL A 14 -2.74 -10.27 -6.12
C VAL A 14 -1.81 -10.49 -4.92
N GLN A 15 -2.03 -9.80 -3.80
CA GLN A 15 -1.20 -9.95 -2.62
C GLN A 15 -1.50 -11.23 -1.85
N TYR A 16 -0.48 -11.77 -1.19
CA TYR A 16 -0.62 -12.87 -0.25
C TYR A 16 -1.51 -12.49 0.93
N ASN A 17 -2.17 -13.48 1.52
CA ASN A 17 -3.08 -13.26 2.65
C ASN A 17 -2.43 -12.48 3.79
N LYS A 18 -1.21 -12.85 4.18
CA LYS A 18 -0.48 -12.15 5.24
C LYS A 18 -0.22 -10.69 4.91
N HIS A 19 0.08 -10.38 3.65
CA HIS A 19 0.33 -9.01 3.21
C HIS A 19 -0.97 -8.20 3.15
N VAL A 20 -2.08 -8.81 2.71
CA VAL A 20 -3.39 -8.14 2.76
C VAL A 20 -3.71 -7.69 4.19
N VAL A 21 -3.55 -8.57 5.16
CA VAL A 21 -3.83 -8.24 6.58
C VAL A 21 -2.92 -7.12 7.08
N LYS A 22 -1.61 -7.29 6.92
CA LYS A 22 -0.59 -6.40 7.45
C LYS A 22 -0.61 -5.01 6.80
N MET A 23 -0.75 -4.98 5.48
CA MET A 23 -0.60 -3.74 4.72
C MET A 23 -1.78 -2.79 4.84
N ILE A 24 -2.92 -3.23 5.35
CA ILE A 24 -4.02 -2.31 5.68
C ILE A 24 -3.60 -1.34 6.78
N LEU A 25 -3.08 -1.86 7.88
CA LEU A 25 -2.60 -1.01 8.99
C LEU A 25 -1.43 -0.13 8.54
N GLU A 26 -0.45 -0.69 7.85
CA GLU A 26 0.72 0.08 7.41
C GLU A 26 0.34 1.17 6.40
N SER A 27 -0.58 0.90 5.49
CA SER A 27 -1.10 1.93 4.57
C SER A 27 -1.82 3.05 5.35
N ALA A 28 -2.66 2.70 6.32
CA ALA A 28 -3.33 3.66 7.18
C ALA A 28 -2.32 4.52 7.96
N GLN A 29 -1.26 3.92 8.48
CA GLN A 29 -0.20 4.65 9.19
C GLN A 29 0.53 5.63 8.27
N MET A 30 0.83 5.24 7.03
CA MET A 30 1.47 6.14 6.06
C MET A 30 0.59 7.33 5.68
N LEU A 31 -0.70 7.08 5.50
CA LEU A 31 -1.69 8.14 5.21
C LEU A 31 -1.87 9.07 6.41
N CYS A 32 -1.94 8.53 7.62
CA CYS A 32 -1.97 9.34 8.84
C CYS A 32 -0.71 10.20 8.99
N ALA A 33 0.47 9.65 8.66
CA ALA A 33 1.72 10.40 8.71
C ALA A 33 1.68 11.62 7.76
N ALA A 34 1.04 11.52 6.61
CA ALA A 34 0.85 12.66 5.71
C ALA A 34 0.06 13.78 6.39
N HIS A 35 -0.99 13.45 7.13
CA HIS A 35 -1.75 14.43 7.91
C HIS A 35 -0.97 15.02 9.08
N HIS A 36 -0.15 14.21 9.75
CA HIS A 36 0.73 14.71 10.83
C HIS A 36 1.76 15.73 10.32
N ILE A 37 2.31 15.51 9.14
CA ILE A 37 3.39 16.34 8.58
C ILE A 37 2.84 17.53 7.78
N LYS A 38 1.77 17.34 7.03
CA LYS A 38 1.24 18.31 6.07
C LYS A 38 -0.14 18.85 6.41
N GLY A 39 -0.78 18.35 7.45
CA GLY A 39 -2.14 18.74 7.85
C GLY A 39 -2.27 18.87 9.36
N ASN A 40 -3.45 18.48 9.87
CA ASN A 40 -3.75 18.52 11.30
C ASN A 40 -3.69 17.09 11.88
N PRO A 41 -2.75 16.84 12.82
CA PRO A 41 -2.62 15.52 13.46
C PRO A 41 -3.87 15.07 14.22
N ASP A 42 -4.67 16.01 14.71
CA ASP A 42 -5.87 15.70 15.48
C ASP A 42 -7.01 15.13 14.63
N ASP A 43 -6.93 15.27 13.31
CA ASP A 43 -7.96 14.79 12.38
C ASP A 43 -7.87 13.30 12.08
N VAL A 44 -6.80 12.61 12.50
CA VAL A 44 -6.52 11.22 12.13
C VAL A 44 -6.35 10.31 13.34
N PRO A 45 -6.74 9.01 13.21
CA PRO A 45 -6.84 8.13 14.38
C PRO A 45 -5.50 7.56 14.87
N TYR A 46 -4.46 7.49 14.02
CA TYR A 46 -3.20 6.86 14.39
C TYR A 46 -2.10 7.89 14.63
N LYS A 47 -1.22 7.56 15.57
CA LYS A 47 -0.03 8.36 15.87
C LYS A 47 0.95 8.33 14.70
N LEU A 48 1.82 9.33 14.65
CA LEU A 48 2.90 9.38 13.66
C LEU A 48 3.81 8.15 13.80
N ALA A 49 3.94 7.42 12.72
CA ALA A 49 4.79 6.24 12.62
C ALA A 49 5.51 6.23 11.28
N HIS A 50 6.72 5.65 11.26
CA HIS A 50 7.51 5.48 10.03
C HIS A 50 7.74 6.76 9.22
N LYS A 51 7.87 7.90 9.90
CA LYS A 51 7.98 9.23 9.29
C LYS A 51 8.99 9.32 8.15
N ASN A 52 10.15 8.68 8.32
CA ASN A 52 11.27 8.78 7.39
C ASN A 52 11.40 7.57 6.45
N HIS A 53 10.47 6.63 6.50
CA HIS A 53 10.46 5.52 5.55
C HIS A 53 10.22 6.06 4.13
N PRO A 54 10.96 5.59 3.11
CA PRO A 54 10.82 6.12 1.74
C PRO A 54 9.39 6.11 1.20
N SER A 55 8.63 5.06 1.46
CA SER A 55 7.23 4.96 1.02
C SER A 55 6.33 5.98 1.74
N THR A 56 6.58 6.23 3.03
CA THR A 56 5.82 7.23 3.79
C THR A 56 6.08 8.63 3.26
N ILE A 57 7.33 8.94 2.92
CA ILE A 57 7.72 10.20 2.29
C ILE A 57 7.03 10.35 0.92
N TRP A 58 7.07 9.31 0.11
CA TRP A 58 6.44 9.27 -1.23
C TRP A 58 4.94 9.62 -1.16
N VAL A 59 4.24 9.07 -0.18
CA VAL A 59 2.79 9.30 -0.01
C VAL A 59 2.46 10.78 0.19
N ARG A 60 3.29 11.52 0.93
CA ARG A 60 3.04 12.93 1.25
C ARG A 60 3.67 13.94 0.29
N GLU A 61 4.41 13.46 -0.69
CA GLU A 61 5.04 14.33 -1.69
C GLU A 61 4.07 14.84 -2.76
N ASN A 62 2.99 14.12 -3.00
CA ASN A 62 2.09 14.39 -4.11
C ASN A 62 0.69 13.85 -3.78
N SER A 63 -0.33 14.66 -4.03
CA SER A 63 -1.72 14.27 -3.76
C SER A 63 -2.15 13.02 -4.53
N LEU A 64 -1.63 12.82 -5.74
CA LEU A 64 -1.91 11.60 -6.52
C LEU A 64 -1.34 10.35 -5.88
N HIS A 65 -0.20 10.46 -5.21
CA HIS A 65 0.39 9.35 -4.43
C HIS A 65 -0.48 9.00 -3.23
N TYR A 66 -0.92 10.02 -2.49
CA TYR A 66 -1.83 9.83 -1.36
C TYR A 66 -3.12 9.13 -1.80
N ASP A 67 -3.74 9.63 -2.87
CA ASP A 67 -5.00 9.10 -3.38
C ASP A 67 -4.85 7.66 -3.88
N TRP A 68 -3.73 7.35 -4.53
CA TRP A 68 -3.40 5.98 -4.95
C TRP A 68 -3.36 5.03 -3.75
N LEU A 69 -2.64 5.43 -2.70
CA LEU A 69 -2.52 4.58 -1.50
C LEU A 69 -3.84 4.46 -0.75
N TYR A 70 -4.63 5.52 -0.69
CA TYR A 70 -5.96 5.46 -0.09
C TYR A 70 -6.87 4.46 -0.81
N GLU A 71 -6.94 4.52 -2.13
CA GLU A 71 -7.70 3.55 -2.93
C GLU A 71 -7.18 2.13 -2.75
N HIS A 72 -5.86 1.97 -2.70
CA HIS A 72 -5.21 0.68 -2.45
C HIS A 72 -5.56 0.11 -1.07
N MET A 73 -5.55 0.95 -0.04
CA MET A 73 -5.96 0.57 1.33
C MET A 73 -7.41 0.08 1.34
N LEU A 74 -8.32 0.79 0.68
CA LEU A 74 -9.72 0.36 0.58
C LEU A 74 -9.86 -0.97 -0.17
N ALA A 75 -9.10 -1.15 -1.23
CA ALA A 75 -9.08 -2.40 -1.99
C ALA A 75 -8.53 -3.57 -1.16
N LEU A 76 -7.50 -3.34 -0.37
CA LEU A 76 -7.00 -4.33 0.60
C LEU A 76 -8.08 -4.68 1.64
N GLY A 77 -8.84 -3.69 2.10
CA GLY A 77 -9.97 -3.90 3.00
C GLY A 77 -11.05 -4.78 2.39
N ASN A 78 -11.35 -4.57 1.11
CA ASN A 78 -12.30 -5.41 0.37
C ASN A 78 -11.79 -6.84 0.22
N GLU A 79 -10.49 -7.03 -0.07
CA GLU A 79 -9.86 -8.36 -0.13
C GLU A 79 -9.89 -9.05 1.23
N TYR A 80 -9.62 -8.31 2.30
CA TYR A 80 -9.70 -8.84 3.66
C TYR A 80 -11.12 -9.35 3.97
N ASN A 81 -12.14 -8.55 3.68
CA ASN A 81 -13.53 -8.95 3.86
C ASN A 81 -13.88 -10.18 3.04
N LYS A 82 -13.49 -10.20 1.77
CA LYS A 82 -13.74 -11.32 0.85
C LYS A 82 -13.08 -12.61 1.31
N ARG A 83 -11.83 -12.53 1.81
CA ARG A 83 -11.04 -13.70 2.22
C ARG A 83 -11.38 -14.20 3.61
N TYR A 84 -11.72 -13.30 4.55
CA TYR A 84 -11.90 -13.61 5.98
C TYR A 84 -13.32 -13.37 6.49
N GLY A 85 -14.21 -12.78 5.72
CA GLY A 85 -15.60 -12.59 6.08
C GLY A 85 -15.87 -11.55 7.17
N LYS A 86 -14.94 -10.60 7.38
CA LYS A 86 -15.07 -9.55 8.38
C LYS A 86 -14.40 -8.25 7.93
N ASN A 87 -14.75 -7.14 8.58
CA ASN A 87 -14.17 -5.84 8.29
C ASN A 87 -12.92 -5.60 9.12
N HIS A 88 -11.86 -5.09 8.49
CA HIS A 88 -10.63 -4.74 9.20
C HIS A 88 -10.85 -3.44 10.00
N LEU A 89 -10.40 -3.44 11.27
CA LEU A 89 -10.58 -2.30 12.17
C LEU A 89 -9.99 -1.01 11.61
N SER A 90 -8.82 -1.08 10.95
CA SER A 90 -8.19 0.11 10.36
C SER A 90 -9.05 0.74 9.27
N ILE A 91 -9.79 -0.06 8.49
CA ILE A 91 -10.72 0.47 7.49
C ILE A 91 -11.87 1.19 8.19
N THR A 92 -12.46 0.59 9.21
CA THR A 92 -13.54 1.20 9.97
C THR A 92 -13.13 2.54 10.57
N LYS A 93 -11.93 2.62 11.14
CA LYS A 93 -11.41 3.84 11.77
C LYS A 93 -10.98 4.93 10.78
N CYS A 94 -10.50 4.53 9.61
CA CYS A 94 -9.78 5.44 8.70
C CYS A 94 -10.55 5.83 7.44
N LEU A 95 -11.64 5.13 7.13
CA LEU A 95 -12.40 5.36 5.89
C LEU A 95 -12.72 6.84 5.67
N GLU A 96 -13.30 7.52 6.66
CA GLU A 96 -13.65 8.93 6.57
C GLU A 96 -12.48 9.86 6.85
N PRO A 97 -11.73 9.71 7.96
CA PRO A 97 -10.64 10.66 8.27
C PRO A 97 -9.56 10.74 7.20
N LEU A 98 -9.29 9.66 6.48
CA LEU A 98 -8.26 9.62 5.45
C LEU A 98 -8.78 9.82 4.02
N SER A 99 -10.09 10.02 3.84
CA SER A 99 -10.71 10.12 2.50
C SER A 99 -10.21 11.31 1.68
N LYS A 100 -9.71 12.34 2.34
CA LYS A 100 -9.20 13.55 1.70
C LYS A 100 -7.74 13.77 2.10
N HIS A 101 -6.88 13.97 1.11
CA HIS A 101 -5.48 14.31 1.37
C HIS A 101 -5.37 15.71 2.00
N PRO A 102 -4.28 15.98 2.77
CA PRO A 102 -4.02 17.32 3.29
C PRO A 102 -3.89 18.36 2.19
N ASP A 103 -4.42 19.58 2.41
CA ASP A 103 -4.40 20.65 1.42
C ASP A 103 -2.98 21.11 1.05
N ASN A 104 -2.01 20.93 1.95
CA ASN A 104 -0.63 21.37 1.77
C ASN A 104 0.24 20.41 0.96
N ILE A 105 -0.33 19.33 0.42
CA ILE A 105 0.41 18.41 -0.44
C ILE A 105 0.35 18.93 -1.88
N PRO A 106 1.51 19.02 -2.60
CA PRO A 106 1.50 19.40 -4.01
C PRO A 106 0.67 18.46 -4.86
N HIS A 107 0.08 18.98 -5.93
CA HIS A 107 -0.58 18.19 -6.95
C HIS A 107 0.30 18.20 -8.20
N GLU A 108 1.05 17.15 -8.40
CA GLU A 108 2.04 17.01 -9.46
C GLU A 108 1.81 15.73 -10.26
N GLU A 109 2.71 15.45 -11.19
CA GLU A 109 2.66 14.21 -11.96
C GLU A 109 2.93 12.99 -11.07
N PHE A 110 2.16 11.92 -11.26
CA PHE A 110 2.34 10.68 -10.50
C PHE A 110 3.69 10.03 -10.84
N GLU A 111 4.44 9.71 -9.81
CA GLU A 111 5.67 8.92 -9.89
C GLU A 111 5.48 7.56 -9.25
N GLN A 112 6.10 6.53 -9.81
CA GLN A 112 6.02 5.20 -9.22
C GLN A 112 6.67 5.18 -7.81
N PRO A 113 6.18 4.30 -6.90
CA PRO A 113 6.72 4.24 -5.54
C PRO A 113 8.18 3.83 -5.49
N PRO A 114 8.90 4.22 -4.42
CA PRO A 114 10.29 3.77 -4.22
C PRO A 114 10.37 2.25 -4.08
N GLN A 115 11.47 1.70 -4.53
CA GLN A 115 11.73 0.26 -4.50
C GLN A 115 12.43 -0.10 -3.18
N CYS A 116 11.65 -0.47 -2.18
CA CYS A 116 12.14 -0.81 -0.84
C CYS A 116 12.42 -2.31 -0.75
N MET A 117 13.55 -2.73 -1.32
CA MET A 117 13.95 -4.13 -1.42
C MET A 117 15.45 -4.24 -1.65
N PRO A 118 16.05 -5.43 -1.49
CA PRO A 118 17.45 -5.64 -1.86
C PRO A 118 17.72 -5.32 -3.34
N ASP A 119 18.92 -4.79 -3.63
CA ASP A 119 19.28 -4.30 -4.97
C ASP A 119 19.13 -5.36 -6.07
N GLU A 120 19.30 -6.64 -5.74
CA GLU A 120 19.17 -7.74 -6.71
C GLU A 120 17.78 -7.85 -7.35
N TYR A 121 16.74 -7.31 -6.69
CA TYR A 121 15.37 -7.34 -7.18
C TYR A 121 14.97 -6.07 -7.92
N LYS A 122 15.74 -4.99 -7.77
CA LYS A 122 15.39 -3.69 -8.34
C LYS A 122 15.39 -3.70 -9.86
N ASP A 123 14.53 -2.87 -10.43
CA ASP A 123 14.33 -2.71 -11.86
C ASP A 123 13.99 -1.25 -12.17
N LYS A 124 14.04 -0.85 -13.43
CA LYS A 124 13.58 0.49 -13.84
C LYS A 124 12.09 0.68 -13.58
N CYS A 125 11.31 -0.38 -13.71
CA CYS A 125 9.88 -0.41 -13.44
C CYS A 125 9.62 -0.94 -12.03
N SER A 126 8.99 -0.14 -11.17
CA SER A 126 8.67 -0.56 -9.80
C SER A 126 7.75 -1.78 -9.75
N VAL A 127 6.78 -1.90 -10.66
CA VAL A 127 5.94 -3.09 -10.74
C VAL A 127 6.79 -4.35 -10.97
N GLN A 128 7.72 -4.30 -11.91
CA GLN A 128 8.62 -5.44 -12.17
C GLN A 128 9.51 -5.74 -10.96
N ALA A 129 10.05 -4.70 -10.33
CA ALA A 129 10.89 -4.84 -9.13
C ALA A 129 10.13 -5.54 -8.00
N TYR A 130 8.91 -5.12 -7.71
CA TYR A 130 8.10 -5.74 -6.66
C TYR A 130 7.68 -7.17 -7.00
N TRP A 131 7.47 -7.50 -8.27
CA TRP A 131 7.27 -8.89 -8.67
C TRP A 131 8.53 -9.73 -8.51
N ASN A 132 9.69 -9.19 -8.86
CA ASN A 132 10.98 -9.87 -8.62
C ASN A 132 11.15 -10.19 -7.13
N TYR A 133 10.87 -9.22 -6.27
CA TYR A 133 10.95 -9.36 -4.83
C TYR A 133 9.93 -10.38 -4.29
N TYR A 134 8.70 -10.33 -4.80
CA TYR A 134 7.64 -11.25 -4.42
C TYR A 134 7.99 -12.70 -4.78
N ILE A 135 8.46 -12.92 -5.99
CA ILE A 135 8.85 -14.25 -6.47
C ILE A 135 10.13 -14.72 -5.78
N GLY A 136 11.13 -13.85 -5.67
CA GLY A 136 12.46 -14.21 -5.16
C GLY A 136 12.52 -14.42 -3.66
N GLU A 137 11.76 -13.66 -2.88
CA GLU A 137 11.87 -13.68 -1.42
C GLU A 137 10.54 -13.84 -0.69
N LYS A 138 9.48 -13.14 -1.10
CA LYS A 138 8.22 -13.13 -0.37
C LYS A 138 7.36 -14.37 -0.54
N HIS A 139 7.66 -15.25 -1.49
CA HIS A 139 6.91 -16.48 -1.70
C HIS A 139 6.89 -17.39 -0.46
N SER A 140 7.87 -17.26 0.43
CA SER A 140 7.93 -18.04 1.67
C SER A 140 6.79 -17.75 2.63
N VAL A 141 6.11 -16.59 2.50
CA VAL A 141 4.93 -16.26 3.34
C VAL A 141 3.63 -16.79 2.74
N ALA A 142 3.66 -17.29 1.50
CA ALA A 142 2.48 -17.83 0.84
C ALA A 142 2.07 -19.18 1.46
N ASN A 143 0.76 -19.42 1.52
CA ASN A 143 0.26 -20.75 1.83
C ASN A 143 0.38 -21.63 0.57
N PRO A 144 1.23 -22.67 0.58
CA PRO A 144 1.48 -23.47 -0.62
C PRO A 144 0.25 -24.22 -1.13
N LYS A 145 -0.78 -24.38 -0.30
CA LYS A 145 -2.03 -25.07 -0.69
C LYS A 145 -3.02 -24.13 -1.38
N THR A 146 -3.02 -22.84 -1.03
CA THR A 146 -4.06 -21.90 -1.45
C THR A 146 -3.53 -20.72 -2.25
N GLU A 147 -2.22 -20.47 -2.25
CA GLU A 147 -1.61 -19.31 -2.87
C GLU A 147 -0.50 -19.73 -3.84
N LYS A 148 -0.77 -19.58 -5.13
CA LYS A 148 0.20 -19.84 -6.20
C LYS A 148 0.55 -18.54 -6.89
N LEU A 149 1.72 -18.02 -6.59
CA LEU A 149 2.14 -16.69 -7.02
C LEU A 149 2.17 -16.52 -8.55
N TYR A 150 2.68 -17.52 -9.27
CA TYR A 150 2.82 -17.42 -10.73
C TYR A 150 1.48 -17.29 -11.46
N GLU A 151 0.39 -17.75 -10.86
CA GLU A 151 -0.96 -17.64 -11.42
C GLU A 151 -1.53 -16.22 -11.26
N ARG A 152 -0.94 -15.42 -10.37
CA ARG A 152 -1.39 -14.06 -10.05
C ARG A 152 -0.61 -13.00 -10.81
N ARG A 153 0.56 -13.34 -11.34
CA ARG A 153 1.43 -12.39 -12.02
C ARG A 153 0.71 -11.81 -13.24
N PRO A 154 0.60 -10.48 -13.33
CA PRO A 154 -0.03 -9.87 -14.50
C PRO A 154 0.78 -10.18 -15.76
N ASN A 155 0.08 -10.33 -16.87
CA ASN A 155 0.72 -10.43 -18.17
C ASN A 155 1.45 -9.13 -18.48
N LYS A 156 2.67 -9.26 -18.97
CA LYS A 156 3.49 -8.12 -19.35
C LYS A 156 2.94 -7.40 -20.57
#